data_c405868fd6c575d6682782ec75b35dff
#
_entry.id   c405868fd6c575d6682782ec75b35dff
#
_cell.length_a   1.000
_cell.length_b   1.000
_cell.length_c   1.000
_cell.angle_alpha   90.00
_cell.angle_beta   90.00
_cell.angle_gamma   90.00
#
_symmetry.space_group_name_H-M   'P 1'
#
loop_
_entity.id
_entity.type
_entity.pdbx_description
1 polymer ?
#
loop_
_entity_poly.entity_id
_entity_poly.type
_entity_poly.pdbx_seq_one_letter_code
_entity_poly.pdbx_strand_id
1 'polypeptide(L)'
;MTSPVPPVFGPAASSRVSSLERVDVLVHGGGNSAKITALCLAAAGFGVALHDTPAPELPDWQSVLALSPAARRMLETLEIWQTLDQPSAPITDMQVYARASDVSTDNSTETSTETPLFPASLGFGAPKGEGEEIEILAHIVSLASLGRALSGALESQIQNGRITRLATPIVDFSASETRATLADGTYIKTELLIDTQKTPPLWRQKAAARPLRHDYQAGALVGQLRRDRPHANLAQQIFLPSGPLALLPVPSDGAQNVAMVWSLPKARAEALAKVEPDLVAHELQKATEGRLGDFTIEGDLAVQDLQLQLAENFVEGRVVLLGDAAHVVHPLAGQGFNLTLRDASLLADVLYETRQLGLAFGDGAMLATYETTRRADAKLTAAATHGLANLFSSPLAKLARLGMAITGQSVSRDTRLREQMNAQANSGLSVTEQGLPLARLMRGERFDD
;
A
#
# COMPACT_ATOMS: atom_id res chain seq x y z
N MET A 1 -30.45 26.67 -66.08
CA MET A 1 -29.51 26.65 -64.94
C MET A 1 -29.92 25.51 -64.05
N THR A 2 -29.29 24.37 -64.23
CA THR A 2 -29.59 23.12 -63.51
C THR A 2 -28.57 23.02 -62.38
N SER A 3 -29.06 22.97 -61.14
CA SER A 3 -28.21 22.73 -59.91
C SER A 3 -27.68 21.30 -59.90
N PRO A 4 -26.45 21.10 -59.51
CA PRO A 4 -25.89 19.74 -59.36
C PRO A 4 -26.41 19.04 -58.13
N VAL A 5 -26.82 17.76 -58.28
CA VAL A 5 -27.19 16.82 -57.23
C VAL A 5 -25.91 16.41 -56.46
N PRO A 6 -25.89 16.40 -55.10
CA PRO A 6 -24.74 15.92 -54.34
C PRO A 6 -24.59 14.39 -54.44
N PRO A 7 -23.37 13.85 -54.34
CA PRO A 7 -23.11 12.42 -54.45
C PRO A 7 -23.67 11.65 -53.26
N VAL A 8 -24.36 10.55 -53.58
CA VAL A 8 -24.84 9.56 -52.60
C VAL A 8 -23.61 8.84 -52.09
N PHE A 9 -23.29 9.04 -50.82
CA PHE A 9 -22.29 8.23 -50.12
C PHE A 9 -22.79 6.78 -50.03
N GLY A 10 -22.08 5.88 -50.67
CA GLY A 10 -22.28 4.45 -50.55
C GLY A 10 -21.98 3.99 -49.10
N PRO A 11 -22.49 2.81 -48.68
CA PRO A 11 -22.26 2.34 -47.32
C PRO A 11 -20.78 2.19 -47.06
N ALA A 12 -20.31 2.80 -45.95
CA ALA A 12 -18.95 2.66 -45.46
C ALA A 12 -18.58 1.18 -45.36
N ALA A 13 -17.50 0.81 -46.02
CA ALA A 13 -16.94 -0.53 -45.90
C ALA A 13 -16.77 -0.85 -44.40
N SER A 14 -17.40 -1.94 -43.94
CA SER A 14 -17.19 -2.46 -42.59
C SER A 14 -15.71 -2.75 -42.44
N SER A 15 -14.99 -1.87 -41.74
CA SER A 15 -13.61 -2.12 -41.34
C SER A 15 -13.62 -3.44 -40.54
N ARG A 16 -12.98 -4.47 -41.08
CA ARG A 16 -12.73 -5.72 -40.31
C ARG A 16 -11.91 -5.34 -39.10
N VAL A 17 -12.56 -5.33 -37.92
CA VAL A 17 -11.87 -5.18 -36.65
C VAL A 17 -10.90 -6.32 -36.53
N SER A 18 -9.61 -6.01 -36.56
CA SER A 18 -8.56 -7.02 -36.41
C SER A 18 -8.48 -7.45 -34.96
N SER A 19 -8.49 -8.79 -34.70
CA SER A 19 -8.25 -9.33 -33.36
C SER A 19 -6.76 -9.27 -33.05
N LEU A 20 -6.39 -8.72 -31.89
CA LEU A 20 -5.13 -9.03 -31.25
C LEU A 20 -5.18 -10.43 -30.62
N GLU A 21 -4.04 -10.94 -30.22
CA GLU A 21 -3.91 -12.30 -29.69
C GLU A 21 -4.87 -12.54 -28.50
N ARG A 22 -5.22 -13.81 -28.28
CA ARG A 22 -5.91 -14.26 -27.08
C ARG A 22 -4.92 -14.30 -25.93
N VAL A 23 -5.31 -13.74 -24.79
CA VAL A 23 -4.58 -13.82 -23.52
C VAL A 23 -5.48 -14.43 -22.44
N ASP A 24 -4.90 -15.05 -21.43
CA ASP A 24 -5.68 -15.60 -20.32
C ASP A 24 -6.28 -14.47 -19.48
N VAL A 25 -5.47 -13.48 -19.15
CA VAL A 25 -5.84 -12.38 -18.26
C VAL A 25 -5.39 -11.04 -18.81
N LEU A 26 -6.23 -10.03 -18.69
CA LEU A 26 -5.93 -8.64 -19.03
C LEU A 26 -5.85 -7.81 -17.74
N VAL A 27 -4.69 -7.21 -17.47
CA VAL A 27 -4.48 -6.27 -16.35
C VAL A 27 -4.61 -4.84 -16.86
N HIS A 28 -5.50 -4.08 -16.24
CA HIS A 28 -5.76 -2.68 -16.56
C HIS A 28 -5.31 -1.79 -15.40
N GLY A 29 -4.43 -0.84 -15.70
CA GLY A 29 -3.93 0.16 -14.76
C GLY A 29 -2.44 0.35 -14.86
N GLY A 30 -1.98 1.46 -14.29
CA GLY A 30 -0.56 1.76 -14.16
C GLY A 30 -0.05 1.63 -12.74
N GLY A 31 1.24 1.86 -12.57
CA GLY A 31 1.88 1.86 -11.28
C GLY A 31 2.20 0.47 -10.73
N ASN A 32 2.63 0.44 -9.48
CA ASN A 32 3.19 -0.78 -8.88
C ASN A 32 2.15 -1.88 -8.66
N SER A 33 0.88 -1.52 -8.45
CA SER A 33 -0.20 -2.50 -8.27
C SER A 33 -0.44 -3.34 -9.53
N ALA A 34 -0.48 -2.71 -10.71
CA ALA A 34 -0.65 -3.41 -11.98
C ALA A 34 0.57 -4.27 -12.31
N LYS A 35 1.79 -3.72 -12.12
CA LYS A 35 3.05 -4.41 -12.41
C LYS A 35 3.18 -5.68 -11.57
N ILE A 36 3.00 -5.58 -10.25
CA ILE A 36 3.12 -6.76 -9.38
C ILE A 36 2.03 -7.81 -9.67
N THR A 37 0.82 -7.38 -10.00
CA THR A 37 -0.26 -8.28 -10.39
C THR A 37 0.09 -9.06 -11.66
N ALA A 38 0.57 -8.36 -12.70
CA ALA A 38 1.00 -9.00 -13.94
C ALA A 38 2.16 -9.98 -13.71
N LEU A 39 3.12 -9.63 -12.87
CA LEU A 39 4.27 -10.49 -12.52
C LEU A 39 3.85 -11.74 -11.74
N CYS A 40 2.94 -11.64 -10.78
CA CYS A 40 2.41 -12.80 -10.06
C CYS A 40 1.68 -13.77 -10.98
N LEU A 41 0.86 -13.25 -11.89
CA LEU A 41 0.13 -14.07 -12.85
C LEU A 41 1.05 -14.71 -13.89
N ALA A 42 2.06 -13.99 -14.36
CA ALA A 42 3.08 -14.56 -15.25
C ALA A 42 3.89 -15.65 -14.55
N ALA A 43 4.23 -15.49 -13.26
CA ALA A 43 4.88 -16.50 -12.44
C ALA A 43 4.00 -17.75 -12.25
N ALA A 44 2.67 -17.58 -12.18
CA ALA A 44 1.70 -18.67 -12.16
C ALA A 44 1.44 -19.30 -13.55
N GLY A 45 2.19 -18.88 -14.58
CA GLY A 45 2.17 -19.45 -15.93
C GLY A 45 1.02 -18.96 -16.81
N PHE A 46 0.39 -17.79 -16.50
CA PHE A 46 -0.64 -17.20 -17.33
C PHE A 46 -0.04 -16.32 -18.43
N GLY A 47 -0.69 -16.33 -19.62
CA GLY A 47 -0.49 -15.34 -20.67
C GLY A 47 -1.21 -14.03 -20.27
N VAL A 48 -0.43 -12.98 -19.98
CA VAL A 48 -0.93 -11.72 -19.47
C VAL A 48 -0.81 -10.61 -20.50
N ALA A 49 -1.88 -9.85 -20.75
CA ALA A 49 -1.77 -8.53 -21.36
C ALA A 49 -1.83 -7.45 -20.29
N LEU A 50 -0.97 -6.45 -20.36
CA LEU A 50 -0.92 -5.33 -19.42
C LEU A 50 -1.10 -4.02 -20.16
N HIS A 51 -2.17 -3.30 -19.86
CA HIS A 51 -2.31 -1.90 -20.20
C HIS A 51 -1.68 -1.05 -19.08
N ASP A 52 -0.40 -0.70 -19.28
CA ASP A 52 0.40 0.06 -18.33
C ASP A 52 0.28 1.56 -18.63
N THR A 53 -0.37 2.30 -17.75
CA THR A 53 -0.40 3.76 -17.81
C THR A 53 0.87 4.29 -17.12
N PRO A 54 1.66 5.14 -17.78
CA PRO A 54 2.85 5.72 -17.16
C PRO A 54 2.51 6.38 -15.81
N ALA A 55 3.19 5.99 -14.77
CA ALA A 55 3.13 6.68 -13.48
C ALA A 55 4.23 7.75 -13.44
N PRO A 56 4.01 8.90 -12.77
CA PRO A 56 5.06 9.88 -12.57
C PRO A 56 6.23 9.26 -11.79
N GLU A 57 7.44 9.58 -12.18
CA GLU A 57 8.64 9.23 -11.41
C GLU A 57 8.64 10.03 -10.10
N LEU A 58 8.87 9.34 -9.00
CA LEU A 58 9.00 9.95 -7.68
C LEU A 58 10.48 10.03 -7.32
N PRO A 59 10.92 11.10 -6.64
CA PRO A 59 12.25 11.15 -6.04
C PRO A 59 12.47 10.01 -5.03
N ASP A 60 13.71 9.54 -4.94
CA ASP A 60 14.08 8.54 -3.94
C ASP A 60 13.77 9.06 -2.52
N TRP A 61 13.24 8.17 -1.68
CA TRP A 61 12.90 8.45 -0.28
C TRP A 61 11.85 9.55 -0.03
N GLN A 62 11.31 10.22 -1.06
CA GLN A 62 10.18 11.11 -0.89
C GLN A 62 8.94 10.36 -0.39
N SER A 63 8.79 9.11 -0.84
CA SER A 63 7.75 8.19 -0.37
C SER A 63 8.36 6.83 -0.09
N VAL A 64 7.98 6.24 1.04
CA VAL A 64 8.46 4.93 1.49
C VAL A 64 7.32 3.97 1.73
N LEU A 65 7.64 2.69 1.65
CA LEU A 65 6.76 1.57 1.98
C LEU A 65 7.35 0.79 3.14
N ALA A 66 6.52 0.42 4.09
CA ALA A 66 6.84 -0.57 5.10
C ALA A 66 6.34 -1.94 4.61
N LEU A 67 7.23 -2.79 4.14
CA LEU A 67 6.91 -4.12 3.64
C LEU A 67 7.01 -5.15 4.75
N SER A 68 5.96 -5.96 4.91
CA SER A 68 5.94 -7.07 5.87
C SER A 68 6.94 -8.17 5.49
N PRO A 69 7.34 -9.05 6.42
CA PRO A 69 8.20 -10.19 6.11
C PRO A 69 7.63 -11.08 5.00
N ALA A 70 6.31 -11.29 4.96
CA ALA A 70 5.66 -12.06 3.89
C ALA A 70 5.72 -11.34 2.53
N ALA A 71 5.56 -10.01 2.51
CA ALA A 71 5.73 -9.20 1.31
C ALA A 71 7.17 -9.30 0.77
N ARG A 72 8.16 -9.26 1.66
CA ARG A 72 9.56 -9.45 1.28
C ARG A 72 9.80 -10.83 0.68
N ARG A 73 9.35 -11.92 1.33
CA ARG A 73 9.47 -13.29 0.78
C ARG A 73 8.87 -13.41 -0.62
N MET A 74 7.69 -12.82 -0.83
CA MET A 74 7.05 -12.78 -2.15
C MET A 74 7.95 -12.11 -3.20
N LEU A 75 8.51 -10.94 -2.88
CA LEU A 75 9.41 -10.22 -3.79
C LEU A 75 10.72 -10.98 -4.04
N GLU A 76 11.23 -11.69 -3.03
CA GLU A 76 12.40 -12.59 -3.16
C GLU A 76 12.08 -13.78 -4.08
N THR A 77 10.91 -14.41 -3.93
CA THR A 77 10.44 -15.52 -4.77
C THR A 77 10.28 -15.12 -6.23
N LEU A 78 9.83 -13.88 -6.47
CA LEU A 78 9.72 -13.28 -7.81
C LEU A 78 11.05 -12.70 -8.33
N GLU A 79 12.16 -12.86 -7.60
CA GLU A 79 13.50 -12.34 -7.93
C GLU A 79 13.55 -10.80 -8.09
N ILE A 80 12.61 -10.09 -7.46
CA ILE A 80 12.49 -8.62 -7.51
C ILE A 80 13.29 -7.96 -6.39
N TRP A 81 13.33 -8.58 -5.19
CA TRP A 81 13.98 -8.00 -4.02
C TRP A 81 15.46 -7.69 -4.25
N GLN A 82 16.16 -8.58 -4.93
CA GLN A 82 17.59 -8.49 -5.22
C GLN A 82 17.93 -7.42 -6.26
N THR A 83 16.94 -6.92 -7.00
CA THR A 83 17.11 -5.88 -8.03
C THR A 83 16.79 -4.48 -7.52
N LEU A 84 16.49 -4.32 -6.23
CA LEU A 84 16.36 -3.01 -5.62
C LEU A 84 17.68 -2.26 -5.72
N ASP A 85 17.67 -1.08 -6.31
CA ASP A 85 18.85 -0.22 -6.50
C ASP A 85 19.18 0.62 -5.27
N GLN A 86 18.25 0.68 -4.30
CA GLN A 86 18.45 1.27 -2.99
C GLN A 86 18.32 0.22 -1.90
N PRO A 87 19.19 0.19 -0.89
CA PRO A 87 19.08 -0.76 0.21
C PRO A 87 17.78 -0.56 0.98
N SER A 88 17.27 -1.61 1.61
CA SER A 88 16.15 -1.50 2.54
C SER A 88 16.64 -1.24 3.97
N ALA A 89 15.86 -0.52 4.78
CA ALA A 89 16.13 -0.41 6.22
C ALA A 89 15.24 -1.41 6.98
N PRO A 90 15.84 -2.33 7.77
CA PRO A 90 15.04 -3.21 8.62
C PRO A 90 14.45 -2.41 9.79
N ILE A 91 13.22 -2.71 10.17
CA ILE A 91 12.63 -2.29 11.43
C ILE A 91 12.75 -3.45 12.42
N THR A 92 13.52 -3.25 13.47
CA THR A 92 13.70 -4.23 14.56
C THR A 92 12.87 -3.89 15.78
N ASP A 93 12.51 -2.61 15.92
CA ASP A 93 11.72 -2.10 17.03
C ASP A 93 10.70 -1.09 16.52
N MET A 94 9.53 -1.07 17.15
CA MET A 94 8.49 -0.08 16.89
C MET A 94 8.00 0.50 18.21
N GLN A 95 7.93 1.81 18.30
CA GLN A 95 7.39 2.51 19.45
C GLN A 95 6.19 3.37 19.04
N VAL A 96 5.12 3.22 19.78
CA VAL A 96 3.89 3.99 19.61
C VAL A 96 3.73 4.90 20.82
N TYR A 97 3.56 6.19 20.57
CA TYR A 97 3.41 7.22 21.57
C TYR A 97 2.10 7.97 21.40
N ALA A 98 1.53 8.44 22.50
CA ALA A 98 0.42 9.38 22.46
C ALA A 98 0.73 10.61 23.31
N ARG A 99 0.65 11.79 22.70
CA ARG A 99 0.82 13.06 23.39
C ARG A 99 -0.45 13.41 24.19
N ALA A 100 -0.29 13.86 25.44
CA ALA A 100 -1.39 14.45 26.18
C ALA A 100 -1.76 15.80 25.56
N SER A 101 -3.03 16.06 25.26
CA SER A 101 -3.51 17.42 25.00
C SER A 101 -3.41 18.21 26.31
N ASP A 102 -2.92 19.42 26.23
CA ASP A 102 -2.69 20.36 27.32
C ASP A 102 -3.52 20.11 28.59
N VAL A 103 -2.91 19.42 29.55
CA VAL A 103 -3.27 19.57 30.95
C VAL A 103 -2.38 20.72 31.43
N SER A 104 -2.98 21.86 31.80
CA SER A 104 -2.33 22.97 32.47
C SER A 104 -1.34 22.41 33.49
N THR A 105 -0.06 22.67 33.29
CA THR A 105 0.99 22.39 34.26
C THR A 105 0.76 23.30 35.45
N ASP A 106 0.09 22.79 36.45
CA ASP A 106 0.27 23.30 37.80
C ASP A 106 1.66 22.83 38.28
N ASN A 107 2.46 23.80 38.67
CA ASN A 107 3.82 23.66 39.13
C ASN A 107 3.90 22.68 40.31
N SER A 108 4.53 21.53 40.10
CA SER A 108 5.15 20.78 41.18
C SER A 108 6.50 20.28 40.72
N THR A 109 7.53 20.92 41.22
CA THR A 109 8.93 20.47 41.27
C THR A 109 9.02 19.12 41.91
N GLU A 110 9.31 18.07 41.13
CA GLU A 110 9.97 16.88 41.63
C GLU A 110 10.95 16.35 40.56
N THR A 111 12.23 16.45 40.93
CA THR A 111 13.38 15.79 40.33
C THR A 111 13.24 14.29 40.51
N SER A 112 12.96 13.55 39.45
CA SER A 112 13.25 12.09 39.39
C SER A 112 13.64 11.70 37.98
N THR A 113 14.80 11.11 37.92
CA THR A 113 15.49 10.45 36.80
C THR A 113 14.58 9.47 36.09
N GLU A 114 14.55 9.59 34.72
CA GLU A 114 13.85 8.73 33.78
C GLU A 114 12.32 8.91 33.68
N THR A 115 11.89 10.11 33.30
CA THR A 115 10.53 10.30 32.80
C THR A 115 10.47 9.70 31.39
N PRO A 116 9.53 8.76 31.10
CA PRO A 116 9.37 8.27 29.75
C PRO A 116 9.12 9.42 28.78
N LEU A 117 9.71 9.34 27.58
CA LEU A 117 9.65 10.40 26.56
C LEU A 117 8.23 10.88 26.28
N PHE A 118 7.22 9.99 26.49
CA PHE A 118 5.80 10.30 26.41
C PHE A 118 5.07 9.54 27.49
N PRO A 119 4.03 10.12 28.13
CA PRO A 119 3.32 9.51 29.26
C PRO A 119 2.55 8.24 28.91
N ALA A 120 2.31 7.96 27.61
CA ALA A 120 1.70 6.74 27.13
C ALA A 120 2.55 6.20 25.97
N SER A 121 3.21 5.08 26.16
CA SER A 121 4.04 4.42 25.14
C SER A 121 3.80 2.92 25.13
N LEU A 122 3.88 2.33 23.95
CA LEU A 122 3.81 0.91 23.68
C LEU A 122 4.97 0.53 22.78
N GLY A 123 5.81 -0.42 23.20
CA GLY A 123 6.94 -0.91 22.42
C GLY A 123 6.66 -2.31 21.86
N PHE A 124 7.07 -2.53 20.63
CA PHE A 124 7.08 -3.80 19.94
C PHE A 124 8.52 -4.08 19.52
N GLY A 125 8.97 -5.31 19.60
CA GLY A 125 10.33 -5.74 19.31
C GLY A 125 10.76 -6.82 20.29
N ALA A 126 11.69 -7.68 19.89
CA ALA A 126 12.22 -8.72 20.76
C ALA A 126 13.12 -8.11 21.85
N PRO A 127 13.06 -8.59 23.10
CA PRO A 127 14.09 -8.27 24.07
C PRO A 127 15.42 -8.81 23.55
N LYS A 128 16.45 -7.99 23.55
CA LYS A 128 17.79 -8.38 23.11
C LYS A 128 18.41 -9.32 24.16
N GLY A 129 18.15 -10.63 24.03
CA GLY A 129 18.91 -11.67 24.68
C GLY A 129 20.24 -11.88 23.95
N GLU A 130 21.33 -12.12 24.67
CA GLU A 130 22.60 -12.48 24.05
C GLU A 130 22.44 -13.80 23.27
N GLY A 131 22.56 -13.73 21.91
CA GLY A 131 22.53 -14.89 21.02
C GLY A 131 21.20 -15.18 20.32
N GLU A 132 20.17 -14.38 20.51
CA GLU A 132 18.91 -14.52 19.76
C GLU A 132 18.97 -13.77 18.41
N GLU A 133 18.43 -14.38 17.33
CA GLU A 133 18.26 -13.70 16.05
C GLU A 133 17.32 -12.52 16.23
N ILE A 134 17.73 -11.36 15.69
CA ILE A 134 16.91 -10.15 15.73
C ILE A 134 15.72 -10.36 14.79
N GLU A 135 14.52 -10.40 15.34
CA GLU A 135 13.30 -10.47 14.57
C GLU A 135 13.05 -9.14 13.83
N ILE A 136 12.87 -9.22 12.51
CA ILE A 136 12.59 -8.05 11.68
C ILE A 136 11.08 -7.91 11.54
N LEU A 137 10.53 -6.80 12.03
CA LEU A 137 9.10 -6.49 12.00
C LEU A 137 8.63 -6.07 10.59
N ALA A 138 9.46 -5.33 9.86
CA ALA A 138 9.21 -4.85 8.51
C ALA A 138 10.50 -4.37 7.85
N HIS A 139 10.43 -4.10 6.55
CA HIS A 139 11.49 -3.41 5.81
C HIS A 139 10.96 -2.10 5.23
N ILE A 140 11.65 -1.00 5.47
CA ILE A 140 11.37 0.26 4.78
C ILE A 140 12.10 0.24 3.45
N VAL A 141 11.34 0.49 2.38
CA VAL A 141 11.81 0.49 0.99
C VAL A 141 11.39 1.79 0.32
N SER A 142 12.26 2.38 -0.50
CA SER A 142 11.88 3.49 -1.37
C SER A 142 10.83 3.04 -2.37
N LEU A 143 9.72 3.79 -2.48
CA LEU A 143 8.67 3.51 -3.46
C LEU A 143 9.21 3.63 -4.89
N ALA A 144 10.11 4.57 -5.15
CA ALA A 144 10.75 4.76 -6.44
C ALA A 144 11.65 3.57 -6.79
N SER A 145 12.50 3.11 -5.87
CA SER A 145 13.36 1.93 -6.04
C SER A 145 12.54 0.68 -6.35
N LEU A 146 11.49 0.42 -5.57
CA LEU A 146 10.58 -0.70 -5.85
C LEU A 146 9.91 -0.55 -7.23
N GLY A 147 9.50 0.65 -7.61
CA GLY A 147 8.91 0.91 -8.93
C GLY A 147 9.85 0.59 -10.08
N ARG A 148 11.16 0.94 -9.96
CA ARG A 148 12.20 0.58 -10.94
C ARG A 148 12.45 -0.92 -11.00
N ALA A 149 12.55 -1.58 -9.85
CA ALA A 149 12.73 -3.03 -9.77
C ALA A 149 11.56 -3.79 -10.41
N LEU A 150 10.31 -3.39 -10.12
CA LEU A 150 9.11 -3.95 -10.75
C LEU A 150 9.09 -3.70 -12.26
N SER A 151 9.53 -2.53 -12.72
CA SER A 151 9.63 -2.21 -14.15
C SER A 151 10.67 -3.08 -14.83
N GLY A 152 11.85 -3.28 -14.24
CA GLY A 152 12.89 -4.16 -14.77
C GLY A 152 12.43 -5.61 -14.88
N ALA A 153 11.77 -6.14 -13.85
CA ALA A 153 11.18 -7.47 -13.87
C ALA A 153 10.10 -7.61 -14.96
N LEU A 154 9.26 -6.58 -15.10
CA LEU A 154 8.22 -6.52 -16.13
C LEU A 154 8.83 -6.58 -17.54
N GLU A 155 9.86 -5.77 -17.82
CA GLU A 155 10.56 -5.79 -19.12
C GLU A 155 11.14 -7.16 -19.45
N SER A 156 11.72 -7.84 -18.46
CA SER A 156 12.21 -9.21 -18.63
C SER A 156 11.08 -10.18 -19.03
N GLN A 157 9.91 -10.10 -18.40
CA GLN A 157 8.77 -10.96 -18.72
C GLN A 157 8.17 -10.63 -20.11
N ILE A 158 8.21 -9.35 -20.52
CA ILE A 158 7.81 -8.94 -21.89
C ILE A 158 8.76 -9.51 -22.92
N GLN A 159 10.07 -9.41 -22.70
CA GLN A 159 11.08 -9.98 -23.62
C GLN A 159 10.96 -11.50 -23.75
N ASN A 160 10.58 -12.17 -22.66
CA ASN A 160 10.34 -13.62 -22.65
C ASN A 160 8.96 -14.02 -23.23
N GLY A 161 8.15 -13.07 -23.70
CA GLY A 161 6.84 -13.31 -24.30
C GLY A 161 5.75 -13.77 -23.34
N ARG A 162 5.96 -13.66 -22.02
CA ARG A 162 4.96 -14.04 -21.00
C ARG A 162 3.98 -12.91 -20.72
N ILE A 163 4.40 -11.66 -20.89
CA ILE A 163 3.56 -10.47 -20.73
C ILE A 163 3.58 -9.68 -22.04
N THR A 164 2.41 -9.30 -22.53
CA THR A 164 2.24 -8.40 -23.67
C THR A 164 1.86 -7.00 -23.18
N ARG A 165 2.70 -6.00 -23.47
CA ARG A 165 2.35 -4.61 -23.14
C ARG A 165 1.40 -4.04 -24.18
N LEU A 166 0.32 -3.39 -23.72
CA LEU A 166 -0.65 -2.68 -24.54
C LEU A 166 -0.41 -1.17 -24.42
N ALA A 167 -0.10 -0.53 -25.55
CA ALA A 167 0.04 0.91 -25.61
C ALA A 167 -1.31 1.62 -25.80
N THR A 168 -2.32 0.91 -26.35
CA THR A 168 -3.63 1.47 -26.70
C THR A 168 -4.59 1.33 -25.53
N PRO A 169 -5.28 2.41 -25.10
CA PRO A 169 -6.23 2.37 -24.00
C PRO A 169 -7.39 1.40 -24.23
N ILE A 170 -7.84 0.75 -23.15
CA ILE A 170 -9.06 -0.06 -23.13
C ILE A 170 -10.25 0.90 -23.01
N VAL A 171 -11.19 0.82 -23.94
CA VAL A 171 -12.39 1.67 -23.99
C VAL A 171 -13.67 0.94 -23.63
N ASP A 172 -13.68 -0.40 -23.72
CA ASP A 172 -14.83 -1.23 -23.36
C ASP A 172 -14.40 -2.65 -22.99
N PHE A 173 -15.18 -3.32 -22.15
CA PHE A 173 -15.05 -4.74 -21.82
C PHE A 173 -16.39 -5.44 -21.81
N SER A 174 -16.56 -6.42 -22.67
CA SER A 174 -17.73 -7.30 -22.73
C SER A 174 -17.45 -8.64 -22.04
N ALA A 175 -17.99 -8.81 -20.85
CA ALA A 175 -17.84 -10.06 -20.08
C ALA A 175 -18.50 -11.28 -20.78
N SER A 176 -19.60 -11.07 -21.50
CA SER A 176 -20.30 -12.11 -22.26
C SER A 176 -19.53 -12.58 -23.49
N GLU A 177 -18.80 -11.68 -24.14
CA GLU A 177 -17.98 -11.96 -25.33
C GLU A 177 -16.52 -12.26 -24.98
N THR A 178 -16.15 -12.16 -23.68
CA THR A 178 -14.75 -12.29 -23.21
C THR A 178 -13.80 -11.42 -24.05
N ARG A 179 -14.17 -10.15 -24.23
CA ARG A 179 -13.51 -9.25 -25.16
C ARG A 179 -13.30 -7.86 -24.57
N ALA A 180 -12.08 -7.37 -24.63
CA ALA A 180 -11.73 -5.98 -24.38
C ALA A 180 -11.54 -5.25 -25.72
N THR A 181 -12.18 -4.10 -25.88
CA THR A 181 -12.05 -3.23 -27.06
C THR A 181 -11.06 -2.11 -26.76
N LEU A 182 -10.16 -1.85 -27.68
CA LEU A 182 -9.14 -0.80 -27.59
C LEU A 182 -9.57 0.46 -28.34
N ALA A 183 -8.95 1.59 -28.01
CA ALA A 183 -9.30 2.90 -28.57
C ALA A 183 -9.10 3.01 -30.10
N ASP A 184 -8.25 2.17 -30.69
CA ASP A 184 -8.03 2.09 -32.14
C ASP A 184 -9.03 1.19 -32.86
N GLY A 185 -10.02 0.62 -32.15
CA GLY A 185 -11.03 -0.29 -32.66
C GLY A 185 -10.59 -1.74 -32.76
N THR A 186 -9.37 -2.08 -32.39
CA THR A 186 -8.93 -3.48 -32.26
C THR A 186 -9.48 -4.10 -30.96
N TYR A 187 -9.42 -5.41 -30.82
CA TYR A 187 -9.88 -6.08 -29.61
C TYR A 187 -8.96 -7.23 -29.20
N ILE A 188 -8.98 -7.52 -27.88
CA ILE A 188 -8.27 -8.64 -27.28
C ILE A 188 -9.31 -9.59 -26.71
N LYS A 189 -9.14 -10.89 -26.98
CA LYS A 189 -9.91 -11.94 -26.27
C LYS A 189 -9.22 -12.26 -24.96
N THR A 190 -9.95 -12.11 -23.86
CA THR A 190 -9.48 -12.42 -22.51
C THR A 190 -10.62 -12.94 -21.66
N GLU A 191 -10.35 -13.95 -20.83
CA GLU A 191 -11.38 -14.52 -19.96
C GLU A 191 -11.65 -13.71 -18.72
N LEU A 192 -10.66 -12.93 -18.27
CA LEU A 192 -10.73 -12.14 -17.04
C LEU A 192 -10.04 -10.80 -17.24
N LEU A 193 -10.64 -9.75 -16.73
CA LEU A 193 -10.06 -8.42 -16.65
C LEU A 193 -9.81 -8.07 -15.18
N ILE A 194 -8.59 -7.62 -14.86
CA ILE A 194 -8.21 -7.14 -13.54
C ILE A 194 -8.02 -5.64 -13.61
N ASP A 195 -8.81 -4.88 -12.84
CA ASP A 195 -8.69 -3.42 -12.75
C ASP A 195 -7.97 -3.04 -11.44
N THR A 196 -6.90 -2.27 -11.57
CA THR A 196 -6.10 -1.78 -10.43
C THR A 196 -6.19 -0.28 -10.24
N GLN A 197 -6.99 0.44 -11.06
CA GLN A 197 -7.07 1.89 -11.02
C GLN A 197 -7.99 2.40 -9.91
N LYS A 198 -7.50 3.35 -9.12
CA LYS A 198 -8.28 4.03 -8.07
C LYS A 198 -9.55 4.67 -8.63
N THR A 199 -9.47 5.28 -9.82
CA THR A 199 -10.60 5.88 -10.50
C THR A 199 -11.14 4.91 -11.54
N PRO A 200 -12.39 4.42 -11.39
CA PRO A 200 -12.97 3.50 -12.36
C PRO A 200 -12.97 4.11 -13.76
N PRO A 201 -12.58 3.35 -14.79
CA PRO A 201 -12.68 3.80 -16.17
C PRO A 201 -14.14 3.98 -16.59
N LEU A 202 -14.40 4.79 -17.63
CA LEU A 202 -15.76 5.16 -18.07
C LEU A 202 -16.64 3.94 -18.38
N TRP A 203 -16.07 2.90 -18.98
CA TRP A 203 -16.78 1.67 -19.33
C TRP A 203 -17.26 0.89 -18.08
N ARG A 204 -16.55 1.02 -16.95
CA ARG A 204 -16.92 0.38 -15.67
C ARG A 204 -17.84 1.25 -14.82
N GLN A 205 -17.80 2.58 -14.93
CA GLN A 205 -18.59 3.50 -14.09
C GLN A 205 -20.10 3.26 -14.16
N LYS A 206 -20.61 2.71 -15.27
CA LYS A 206 -22.03 2.43 -15.47
C LYS A 206 -22.52 1.21 -14.70
N ALA A 207 -21.65 0.25 -14.42
CA ALA A 207 -21.97 -1.02 -13.77
C ALA A 207 -21.47 -1.11 -12.32
N ALA A 208 -20.50 -0.29 -11.93
CA ALA A 208 -19.85 -0.39 -10.63
C ALA A 208 -20.80 -0.01 -9.49
N ALA A 209 -20.89 -0.87 -8.49
CA ALA A 209 -21.45 -0.52 -7.19
C ALA A 209 -20.68 0.66 -6.59
N ARG A 210 -21.39 1.52 -5.84
CA ARG A 210 -20.76 2.71 -5.25
C ARG A 210 -19.81 2.30 -4.12
N PRO A 211 -18.50 2.60 -4.20
CA PRO A 211 -17.60 2.29 -3.11
C PRO A 211 -17.94 3.10 -1.85
N LEU A 212 -17.71 2.51 -0.68
CA LEU A 212 -17.63 3.25 0.57
C LEU A 212 -16.48 4.24 0.46
N ARG A 213 -16.75 5.53 0.64
CA ARG A 213 -15.73 6.58 0.61
C ARG A 213 -15.82 7.44 1.84
N HIS A 214 -14.66 7.77 2.41
CA HIS A 214 -14.53 8.74 3.47
C HIS A 214 -13.32 9.63 3.19
N ASP A 215 -13.56 10.92 3.07
CA ASP A 215 -12.51 11.92 2.97
C ASP A 215 -12.17 12.41 4.37
N TYR A 216 -10.93 12.20 4.79
CA TYR A 216 -10.48 12.62 6.11
C TYR A 216 -10.31 14.14 6.24
N GLN A 217 -10.44 14.90 5.15
CA GLN A 217 -10.12 16.33 5.09
C GLN A 217 -8.70 16.62 5.60
N ALA A 218 -7.82 15.65 5.40
CA ALA A 218 -6.45 15.64 5.88
C ALA A 218 -5.49 15.28 4.74
N GLY A 219 -4.27 15.76 4.86
CA GLY A 219 -3.16 15.41 3.98
C GLY A 219 -2.01 14.82 4.78
N ALA A 220 -1.34 13.82 4.26
CA ALA A 220 -0.06 13.37 4.77
C ALA A 220 1.05 14.24 4.18
N LEU A 221 1.73 15.02 5.02
CA LEU A 221 2.99 15.68 4.69
C LEU A 221 4.09 14.63 4.73
N VAL A 222 4.73 14.38 3.60
CA VAL A 222 5.75 13.34 3.44
C VAL A 222 7.07 13.93 2.99
N GLY A 223 8.18 13.36 3.45
CA GLY A 223 9.52 13.75 3.06
C GLY A 223 10.57 13.06 3.90
N GLN A 224 11.84 13.41 3.66
CA GLN A 224 12.96 12.87 4.40
C GLN A 224 13.48 13.89 5.41
N LEU A 225 13.86 13.40 6.58
CA LEU A 225 14.46 14.18 7.65
C LEU A 225 15.78 13.57 8.05
N ARG A 226 16.72 14.43 8.43
CA ARG A 226 17.92 14.04 9.16
C ARG A 226 17.77 14.41 10.63
N ARG A 227 18.16 13.49 11.51
CA ARG A 227 18.14 13.66 12.96
C ARG A 227 19.55 13.90 13.52
N ASP A 228 19.63 14.52 14.68
CA ASP A 228 20.86 14.64 15.46
C ASP A 228 21.32 13.29 16.06
N ARG A 229 20.42 12.27 16.10
CA ARG A 229 20.66 10.95 16.70
C ARG A 229 20.36 9.83 15.71
N PRO A 230 21.12 8.71 15.78
CA PRO A 230 20.81 7.53 14.98
C PRO A 230 19.40 6.98 15.27
N HIS A 231 18.73 6.48 14.24
CA HIS A 231 17.39 5.89 14.37
C HIS A 231 17.40 4.48 14.97
N ALA A 232 18.54 3.79 15.06
CA ALA A 232 18.71 2.45 15.63
C ALA A 232 17.68 1.41 15.13
N ASN A 233 17.24 1.52 13.86
CA ASN A 233 16.20 0.68 13.24
C ASN A 233 14.84 0.73 13.94
N LEU A 234 14.56 1.81 14.66
CA LEU A 234 13.35 2.07 15.42
C LEU A 234 12.33 2.83 14.56
N ALA A 235 11.17 2.24 14.30
CA ALA A 235 10.01 2.96 13.78
C ALA A 235 9.26 3.64 14.94
N GLN A 236 8.89 4.91 14.75
CA GLN A 236 8.17 5.69 15.75
C GLN A 236 6.84 6.18 15.19
N GLN A 237 5.75 5.89 15.90
CA GLN A 237 4.41 6.37 15.61
C GLN A 237 3.93 7.25 16.77
N ILE A 238 3.69 8.52 16.50
CA ILE A 238 3.30 9.49 17.51
C ILE A 238 1.89 10.00 17.20
N PHE A 239 0.94 9.77 18.11
CA PHE A 239 -0.41 10.32 18.00
C PHE A 239 -0.45 11.72 18.63
N LEU A 240 -0.33 12.72 17.74
CA LEU A 240 -0.41 14.14 18.09
C LEU A 240 -1.85 14.62 18.01
N PRO A 241 -2.21 15.74 18.69
CA PRO A 241 -3.53 16.38 18.55
C PRO A 241 -3.82 16.82 17.09
N SER A 242 -2.78 17.16 16.34
CA SER A 242 -2.90 17.56 14.92
C SER A 242 -3.08 16.39 13.95
N GLY A 243 -2.87 15.16 14.41
CA GLY A 243 -2.90 13.92 13.64
C GLY A 243 -1.64 13.07 13.84
N PRO A 244 -1.65 11.81 13.42
CA PRO A 244 -0.54 10.90 13.60
C PRO A 244 0.70 11.32 12.79
N LEU A 245 1.86 11.19 13.43
CA LEU A 245 3.19 11.36 12.85
C LEU A 245 3.92 10.04 12.90
N ALA A 246 4.43 9.56 11.76
CA ALA A 246 5.34 8.42 11.67
C ALA A 246 6.75 8.89 11.29
N LEU A 247 7.75 8.36 11.98
CA LEU A 247 9.16 8.48 11.64
C LEU A 247 9.70 7.07 11.39
N LEU A 248 10.16 6.82 10.17
CA LEU A 248 10.55 5.50 9.70
C LEU A 248 12.04 5.53 9.32
N PRO A 249 12.86 4.59 9.79
CA PRO A 249 14.28 4.55 9.44
C PRO A 249 14.46 4.41 7.93
N VAL A 250 15.40 5.16 7.35
CA VAL A 250 15.86 4.97 5.97
C VAL A 250 17.37 4.77 5.96
N PRO A 251 17.91 4.00 5.01
CA PRO A 251 19.34 3.77 4.94
C PRO A 251 20.11 5.08 4.73
N SER A 252 21.13 5.33 5.55
CA SER A 252 22.03 6.47 5.42
C SER A 252 23.31 6.25 6.21
N ASP A 253 24.36 6.98 5.85
CA ASP A 253 25.58 7.04 6.64
C ASP A 253 25.27 7.59 8.03
N GLY A 254 25.71 6.88 9.08
CA GLY A 254 25.42 7.24 10.47
C GLY A 254 23.99 6.93 10.94
N ALA A 255 23.15 6.33 10.10
CA ALA A 255 21.78 5.93 10.41
C ALA A 255 20.90 7.07 11.00
N GLN A 256 21.07 8.30 10.51
CA GLN A 256 20.39 9.48 11.02
C GLN A 256 19.14 9.87 10.21
N ASN A 257 19.01 9.35 8.97
CA ASN A 257 17.90 9.72 8.11
C ASN A 257 16.64 8.92 8.42
N VAL A 258 15.50 9.60 8.43
CA VAL A 258 14.18 9.01 8.62
C VAL A 258 13.21 9.56 7.58
N ALA A 259 12.30 8.74 7.10
CA ALA A 259 11.16 9.20 6.35
C ALA A 259 10.07 9.67 7.32
N MET A 260 9.48 10.82 7.02
CA MET A 260 8.37 11.40 7.77
C MET A 260 7.06 11.20 7.02
N VAL A 261 6.04 10.77 7.75
CA VAL A 261 4.64 10.78 7.30
C VAL A 261 3.81 11.46 8.38
N TRP A 262 3.46 12.71 8.18
CA TRP A 262 2.72 13.51 9.16
C TRP A 262 1.32 13.82 8.65
N SER A 263 0.31 13.18 9.22
CA SER A 263 -1.10 13.46 8.90
C SER A 263 -1.53 14.75 9.57
N LEU A 264 -2.03 15.69 8.77
CA LEU A 264 -2.44 17.02 9.21
C LEU A 264 -3.76 17.42 8.54
N PRO A 265 -4.53 18.37 9.08
CA PRO A 265 -5.58 19.03 8.31
C PRO A 265 -5.04 19.48 6.95
N LYS A 266 -5.76 19.23 5.86
CA LYS A 266 -5.27 19.39 4.48
C LYS A 266 -4.64 20.76 4.23
N ALA A 267 -5.35 21.84 4.60
CA ALA A 267 -4.85 23.19 4.41
C ALA A 267 -3.53 23.45 5.16
N ARG A 268 -3.34 22.83 6.35
CA ARG A 268 -2.08 22.94 7.12
C ARG A 268 -0.94 22.17 6.46
N ALA A 269 -1.20 20.96 5.98
CA ALA A 269 -0.21 20.17 5.25
C ALA A 269 0.28 20.91 4.00
N GLU A 270 -0.66 21.45 3.20
CA GLU A 270 -0.35 22.24 2.00
C GLU A 270 0.40 23.55 2.31
N ALA A 271 0.11 24.18 3.46
CA ALA A 271 0.85 25.37 3.88
C ALA A 271 2.29 25.01 4.28
N LEU A 272 2.46 23.95 5.10
CA LEU A 272 3.79 23.52 5.55
C LEU A 272 4.69 23.01 4.39
N ALA A 273 4.12 22.42 3.36
CA ALA A 273 4.88 21.99 2.18
C ALA A 273 5.45 23.15 1.34
N LYS A 274 5.03 24.41 1.61
CA LYS A 274 5.41 25.60 0.83
C LYS A 274 6.29 26.58 1.61
N VAL A 275 6.52 26.34 2.89
CA VAL A 275 7.38 27.21 3.72
C VAL A 275 8.81 26.70 3.73
N GLU A 276 9.72 27.56 4.19
CA GLU A 276 11.15 27.20 4.32
C GLU A 276 11.34 25.97 5.23
N PRO A 277 12.28 25.07 4.89
CA PRO A 277 12.54 23.83 5.61
C PRO A 277 12.73 24.01 7.13
N ASP A 278 13.42 25.07 7.56
CA ASP A 278 13.68 25.35 8.97
C ASP A 278 12.40 25.62 9.76
N LEU A 279 11.38 26.21 9.12
CA LEU A 279 10.08 26.44 9.78
C LEU A 279 9.34 25.12 9.99
N VAL A 280 9.44 24.19 9.03
CA VAL A 280 8.84 22.85 9.18
C VAL A 280 9.56 22.06 10.28
N ALA A 281 10.90 22.12 10.32
CA ALA A 281 11.68 21.49 11.38
C ALA A 281 11.31 22.05 12.76
N HIS A 282 11.12 23.37 12.87
CA HIS A 282 10.67 24.02 14.11
C HIS A 282 9.27 23.58 14.54
N GLU A 283 8.31 23.52 13.59
CA GLU A 283 6.95 23.03 13.87
C GLU A 283 6.95 21.56 14.31
N LEU A 284 7.80 20.73 13.69
CA LEU A 284 7.97 19.34 14.08
C LEU A 284 8.57 19.20 15.48
N GLN A 285 9.62 19.99 15.79
CA GLN A 285 10.24 20.01 17.10
C GLN A 285 9.26 20.46 18.18
N LYS A 286 8.44 21.50 17.92
CA LYS A 286 7.37 21.94 18.80
C LYS A 286 6.30 20.86 18.97
N ALA A 287 5.88 20.17 17.90
CA ALA A 287 4.89 19.10 17.95
C ALA A 287 5.37 17.91 18.79
N THR A 288 6.66 17.61 18.76
CA THR A 288 7.31 16.53 19.52
C THR A 288 7.89 16.98 20.85
N GLU A 289 7.72 18.26 21.24
CA GLU A 289 8.26 18.87 22.47
C GLU A 289 9.79 18.75 22.58
N GLY A 290 10.51 18.73 21.44
CA GLY A 290 11.95 18.53 21.38
C GLY A 290 12.45 17.16 21.85
N ARG A 291 11.54 16.24 22.19
CA ARG A 291 11.91 14.93 22.78
C ARG A 291 12.58 13.97 21.80
N LEU A 292 12.38 14.17 20.50
CA LEU A 292 12.94 13.33 19.45
C LEU A 292 14.27 13.86 18.91
N GLY A 293 14.81 14.93 19.49
CA GLY A 293 16.03 15.61 19.06
C GLY A 293 15.76 16.64 17.98
N ASP A 294 16.85 17.14 17.37
CA ASP A 294 16.77 18.13 16.32
C ASP A 294 16.57 17.46 14.94
N PHE A 295 15.84 18.17 14.08
CA PHE A 295 15.53 17.72 12.72
C PHE A 295 16.04 18.74 11.69
N THR A 296 16.55 18.21 10.58
CA THR A 296 16.80 18.97 9.35
C THR A 296 15.98 18.34 8.25
N ILE A 297 15.27 19.13 7.45
CA ILE A 297 14.51 18.63 6.29
C ILE A 297 15.49 18.34 5.17
N GLU A 298 15.41 17.19 4.54
CA GLU A 298 16.23 16.76 3.43
C GLU A 298 15.39 16.72 2.14
N GLY A 299 15.67 17.61 1.19
CA GLY A 299 14.94 17.70 -0.07
C GLY A 299 13.53 18.29 0.07
N ASP A 300 12.68 17.96 -0.91
CA ASP A 300 11.33 18.52 -1.03
C ASP A 300 10.32 17.75 -0.19
N LEU A 301 9.32 18.46 0.33
CA LEU A 301 8.17 17.90 0.99
C LEU A 301 6.99 17.80 0.01
N ALA A 302 6.23 16.72 0.10
CA ALA A 302 5.01 16.53 -0.69
C ALA A 302 3.78 16.30 0.20
N VAL A 303 2.60 16.56 -0.34
CA VAL A 303 1.33 16.31 0.33
C VAL A 303 0.55 15.26 -0.42
N GLN A 304 0.11 14.22 0.28
CA GLN A 304 -0.75 13.18 -0.25
C GLN A 304 -2.12 13.24 0.42
N ASP A 305 -3.19 13.29 -0.38
CA ASP A 305 -4.55 13.32 0.16
C ASP A 305 -4.89 12.02 0.89
N LEU A 306 -5.46 12.14 2.09
CA LEU A 306 -5.87 11.01 2.90
C LEU A 306 -7.33 10.68 2.66
N GLN A 307 -7.59 9.50 2.17
CA GLN A 307 -8.92 9.00 1.85
C GLN A 307 -9.06 7.54 2.26
N LEU A 308 -10.26 7.15 2.63
CA LEU A 308 -10.68 5.75 2.68
C LEU A 308 -11.57 5.49 1.47
N GLN A 309 -11.27 4.46 0.72
CA GLN A 309 -12.14 3.92 -0.32
C GLN A 309 -12.17 2.41 -0.18
N LEU A 310 -13.35 1.82 -0.21
CA LEU A 310 -13.53 0.38 -0.21
C LEU A 310 -14.62 0.02 -1.20
N ALA A 311 -14.28 -0.76 -2.20
CA ALA A 311 -15.24 -1.28 -3.16
C ALA A 311 -16.28 -2.15 -2.44
N GLU A 312 -17.53 -2.10 -2.88
CA GLU A 312 -18.59 -2.94 -2.34
C GLU A 312 -18.36 -4.39 -2.70
N ASN A 313 -17.98 -4.66 -3.94
CA ASN A 313 -17.60 -5.97 -4.46
C ASN A 313 -16.18 -5.90 -5.03
N PHE A 314 -15.40 -6.96 -4.85
CA PHE A 314 -14.07 -7.09 -5.46
C PHE A 314 -14.13 -7.89 -6.76
N VAL A 315 -15.27 -8.54 -7.03
CA VAL A 315 -15.54 -9.26 -8.27
C VAL A 315 -16.86 -8.78 -8.86
N GLU A 316 -16.83 -8.33 -10.10
CA GLU A 316 -17.99 -7.88 -10.86
C GLU A 316 -18.07 -8.71 -12.16
N GLY A 317 -18.68 -9.91 -12.09
CA GLY A 317 -18.69 -10.87 -13.19
C GLY A 317 -17.28 -11.35 -13.55
N ARG A 318 -16.76 -10.94 -14.71
CA ARG A 318 -15.39 -11.24 -15.17
C ARG A 318 -14.41 -10.09 -14.98
N VAL A 319 -14.74 -9.14 -14.11
CA VAL A 319 -13.86 -8.05 -13.71
C VAL A 319 -13.49 -8.25 -12.25
N VAL A 320 -12.19 -8.32 -11.96
CA VAL A 320 -11.64 -8.38 -10.60
C VAL A 320 -11.03 -7.04 -10.26
N LEU A 321 -11.37 -6.51 -9.09
CA LEU A 321 -10.77 -5.31 -8.52
C LEU A 321 -9.64 -5.69 -7.60
N LEU A 322 -8.51 -4.98 -7.72
CA LEU A 322 -7.30 -5.26 -6.97
C LEU A 322 -6.57 -3.95 -6.65
N GLY A 323 -5.90 -3.90 -5.49
CA GLY A 323 -5.17 -2.71 -5.05
C GLY A 323 -6.08 -1.49 -4.94
N ASP A 324 -5.67 -0.35 -5.50
CA ASP A 324 -6.39 0.93 -5.36
C ASP A 324 -7.81 0.91 -5.96
N ALA A 325 -8.10 0.01 -6.89
CA ALA A 325 -9.46 -0.18 -7.40
C ALA A 325 -10.39 -0.81 -6.35
N ALA A 326 -9.86 -1.70 -5.52
CA ALA A 326 -10.58 -2.42 -4.48
C ALA A 326 -10.58 -1.65 -3.15
N HIS A 327 -9.42 -1.11 -2.76
CA HIS A 327 -9.25 -0.47 -1.44
C HIS A 327 -8.17 0.61 -1.43
N VAL A 328 -8.48 1.72 -0.80
CA VAL A 328 -7.54 2.76 -0.38
C VAL A 328 -7.73 2.92 1.12
N VAL A 329 -6.69 2.69 1.90
CA VAL A 329 -6.74 2.78 3.37
C VAL A 329 -5.85 3.90 3.89
N HIS A 330 -6.10 4.35 5.11
CA HIS A 330 -5.24 5.34 5.76
C HIS A 330 -3.81 4.79 5.86
N PRO A 331 -2.76 5.59 5.56
CA PRO A 331 -1.36 5.12 5.52
C PRO A 331 -0.76 4.75 6.87
N LEU A 332 -1.54 4.69 7.94
CA LEU A 332 -1.12 4.20 9.24
C LEU A 332 -0.45 2.83 9.09
N ALA A 333 0.80 2.74 9.54
CA ALA A 333 1.64 1.54 9.48
C ALA A 333 1.94 0.99 8.05
N GLY A 334 1.79 1.82 6.99
CA GLY A 334 2.20 1.45 5.62
C GLY A 334 1.46 0.27 5.01
N GLN A 335 0.21 -0.01 5.42
CA GLN A 335 -0.52 -1.24 5.04
C GLN A 335 -1.08 -1.27 3.62
N GLY A 336 -1.23 -0.12 2.94
CA GLY A 336 -1.91 -0.06 1.64
C GLY A 336 -1.30 -1.00 0.59
N PHE A 337 0.01 -0.93 0.38
CA PHE A 337 0.67 -1.78 -0.62
C PHE A 337 0.80 -3.25 -0.18
N ASN A 338 0.92 -3.53 1.13
CA ASN A 338 0.87 -4.91 1.63
C ASN A 338 -0.47 -5.58 1.33
N LEU A 339 -1.59 -4.85 1.39
CA LEU A 339 -2.91 -5.35 0.95
C LEU A 339 -2.89 -5.73 -0.52
N THR A 340 -2.33 -4.86 -1.39
CA THR A 340 -2.17 -5.12 -2.83
C THR A 340 -1.34 -6.38 -3.10
N LEU A 341 -0.24 -6.58 -2.38
CA LEU A 341 0.59 -7.79 -2.52
C LEU A 341 -0.19 -9.06 -2.14
N ARG A 342 -0.98 -9.00 -1.07
CA ARG A 342 -1.86 -10.10 -0.67
C ARG A 342 -2.96 -10.37 -1.70
N ASP A 343 -3.53 -9.32 -2.30
CA ASP A 343 -4.51 -9.46 -3.37
C ASP A 343 -3.91 -10.19 -4.57
N ALA A 344 -2.77 -9.70 -5.08
CA ALA A 344 -2.12 -10.24 -6.27
C ALA A 344 -1.69 -11.71 -6.08
N SER A 345 -1.13 -12.02 -4.90
CA SER A 345 -0.68 -13.37 -4.56
C SER A 345 -1.86 -14.35 -4.45
N LEU A 346 -2.94 -13.97 -3.74
CA LEU A 346 -4.11 -14.85 -3.60
C LEU A 346 -4.84 -15.03 -4.93
N LEU A 347 -4.95 -13.96 -5.74
CA LEU A 347 -5.57 -14.08 -7.06
C LEU A 347 -4.79 -15.05 -7.96
N ALA A 348 -3.46 -15.00 -7.94
CA ALA A 348 -2.62 -15.92 -8.67
C ALA A 348 -2.85 -17.39 -8.22
N ASP A 349 -2.94 -17.64 -6.91
CA ASP A 349 -3.27 -18.97 -6.37
C ASP A 349 -4.64 -19.46 -6.83
N VAL A 350 -5.68 -18.63 -6.66
CA VAL A 350 -7.06 -18.98 -7.05
C VAL A 350 -7.15 -19.32 -8.53
N LEU A 351 -6.53 -18.51 -9.40
CA LEU A 351 -6.53 -18.77 -10.83
C LEU A 351 -5.70 -20.00 -11.20
N TYR A 352 -4.57 -20.23 -10.53
CA TYR A 352 -3.76 -21.42 -10.72
C TYR A 352 -4.56 -22.69 -10.37
N GLU A 353 -5.24 -22.72 -9.22
CA GLU A 353 -6.09 -23.84 -8.83
C GLU A 353 -7.27 -24.03 -9.79
N THR A 354 -7.91 -22.93 -10.23
CA THR A 354 -8.98 -22.95 -11.24
C THR A 354 -8.50 -23.66 -12.51
N ARG A 355 -7.29 -23.35 -12.98
CA ARG A 355 -6.70 -24.00 -14.16
C ARG A 355 -6.41 -25.47 -13.92
N GLN A 356 -5.88 -25.85 -12.74
CA GLN A 356 -5.61 -27.25 -12.40
C GLN A 356 -6.88 -28.10 -12.37
N LEU A 357 -8.01 -27.51 -12.01
CA LEU A 357 -9.32 -28.14 -12.02
C LEU A 357 -9.97 -28.16 -13.43
N GLY A 358 -9.36 -27.54 -14.43
CA GLY A 358 -9.93 -27.44 -15.79
C GLY A 358 -11.14 -26.52 -15.88
N LEU A 359 -11.32 -25.61 -14.94
CA LEU A 359 -12.43 -24.65 -14.90
C LEU A 359 -12.06 -23.35 -15.65
N ALA A 360 -13.08 -22.60 -16.08
CA ALA A 360 -12.88 -21.29 -16.69
C ALA A 360 -12.43 -20.26 -15.64
N PHE A 361 -11.49 -19.35 -15.99
CA PHE A 361 -10.96 -18.33 -15.05
C PHE A 361 -12.04 -17.36 -14.54
N GLY A 362 -13.14 -17.20 -15.26
CA GLY A 362 -14.30 -16.44 -14.81
C GLY A 362 -15.31 -17.28 -14.01
N ASP A 363 -14.93 -18.47 -13.50
CA ASP A 363 -15.84 -19.28 -12.67
C ASP A 363 -16.19 -18.54 -11.38
N GLY A 364 -17.47 -18.33 -11.15
CA GLY A 364 -17.95 -17.50 -10.03
C GLY A 364 -17.68 -18.12 -8.66
N ALA A 365 -17.62 -19.45 -8.54
CA ALA A 365 -17.33 -20.11 -7.27
C ALA A 365 -15.87 -19.93 -6.85
N MET A 366 -14.94 -20.04 -7.81
CA MET A 366 -13.52 -19.84 -7.58
C MET A 366 -13.20 -18.37 -7.25
N LEU A 367 -13.75 -17.43 -8.03
CA LEU A 367 -13.59 -16.00 -7.77
C LEU A 367 -14.24 -15.55 -6.46
N ALA A 368 -15.30 -16.23 -5.99
CA ALA A 368 -15.92 -15.96 -4.70
C ALA A 368 -14.97 -16.21 -3.52
N THR A 369 -14.02 -17.14 -3.65
CA THR A 369 -12.97 -17.37 -2.65
C THR A 369 -12.06 -16.14 -2.53
N TYR A 370 -11.61 -15.60 -3.67
CA TYR A 370 -10.86 -14.34 -3.72
C TYR A 370 -11.67 -13.19 -3.10
N GLU A 371 -12.91 -12.98 -3.57
CA GLU A 371 -13.82 -11.93 -3.11
C GLU A 371 -13.98 -11.96 -1.58
N THR A 372 -14.40 -13.11 -1.05
CA THR A 372 -14.71 -13.24 0.38
C THR A 372 -13.50 -12.99 1.25
N THR A 373 -12.36 -13.58 0.88
CA THR A 373 -11.10 -13.48 1.63
C THR A 373 -10.56 -12.06 1.60
N ARG A 374 -10.41 -11.47 0.40
CA ARG A 374 -9.77 -10.17 0.25
C ARG A 374 -10.63 -9.04 0.78
N ARG A 375 -11.95 -9.12 0.59
CA ARG A 375 -12.89 -8.12 1.11
C ARG A 375 -12.96 -8.14 2.63
N ALA A 376 -12.88 -9.31 3.26
CA ALA A 376 -12.82 -9.41 4.74
C ALA A 376 -11.53 -8.78 5.28
N ASP A 377 -10.39 -9.10 4.69
CA ASP A 377 -9.07 -8.52 5.06
C ASP A 377 -9.04 -7.00 4.88
N ALA A 378 -9.47 -6.50 3.74
CA ALA A 378 -9.50 -5.07 3.46
C ALA A 378 -10.45 -4.31 4.42
N LYS A 379 -11.64 -4.88 4.73
CA LYS A 379 -12.57 -4.30 5.71
C LYS A 379 -11.97 -4.23 7.10
N LEU A 380 -11.30 -5.29 7.53
CA LEU A 380 -10.66 -5.33 8.85
C LEU A 380 -9.52 -4.33 8.95
N THR A 381 -8.65 -4.28 7.92
CA THR A 381 -7.54 -3.31 7.86
C THR A 381 -8.09 -1.86 7.81
N ALA A 382 -9.11 -1.62 7.01
CA ALA A 382 -9.76 -0.31 6.93
C ALA A 382 -10.37 0.11 8.28
N ALA A 383 -11.08 -0.81 8.96
CA ALA A 383 -11.67 -0.54 10.27
C ALA A 383 -10.59 -0.26 11.33
N ALA A 384 -9.51 -1.03 11.34
CA ALA A 384 -8.40 -0.84 12.27
C ALA A 384 -7.69 0.50 12.05
N THR A 385 -7.30 0.82 10.81
CA THR A 385 -6.58 2.06 10.49
C THR A 385 -7.47 3.29 10.65
N HIS A 386 -8.74 3.22 10.24
CA HIS A 386 -9.72 4.29 10.45
C HIS A 386 -10.03 4.49 11.94
N GLY A 387 -10.22 3.39 12.68
CA GLY A 387 -10.47 3.42 14.12
C GLY A 387 -9.31 4.06 14.89
N LEU A 388 -8.07 3.66 14.61
CA LEU A 388 -6.88 4.24 15.22
C LEU A 388 -6.70 5.71 14.85
N ALA A 389 -6.88 6.10 13.58
CA ALA A 389 -6.76 7.48 13.14
C ALA A 389 -7.75 8.39 13.88
N ASN A 390 -9.00 7.94 14.10
CA ASN A 390 -10.04 8.72 14.74
C ASN A 390 -9.98 8.67 16.27
N LEU A 391 -9.52 7.56 16.86
CA LEU A 391 -9.52 7.35 18.31
C LEU A 391 -8.72 8.44 19.03
N PHE A 392 -7.54 8.76 18.54
CA PHE A 392 -6.65 9.76 19.14
C PHE A 392 -7.01 11.20 18.77
N SER A 393 -7.89 11.41 17.79
CA SER A 393 -8.45 12.70 17.41
C SER A 393 -9.83 12.98 18.05
N SER A 394 -10.41 12.00 18.74
CA SER A 394 -11.78 12.05 19.30
C SER A 394 -11.78 12.46 20.77
N PRO A 395 -12.96 12.80 21.35
CA PRO A 395 -13.11 12.98 22.80
C PRO A 395 -12.68 11.76 23.64
N LEU A 396 -12.65 10.56 23.04
CA LEU A 396 -12.18 9.32 23.67
C LEU A 396 -10.64 9.20 23.73
N ALA A 397 -9.90 10.15 23.16
CA ALA A 397 -8.44 10.13 23.15
C ALA A 397 -7.82 10.04 24.57
N LYS A 398 -8.46 10.60 25.60
CA LYS A 398 -7.99 10.45 26.98
C LYS A 398 -8.07 9.00 27.46
N LEU A 399 -9.16 8.30 27.16
CA LEU A 399 -9.34 6.87 27.51
C LEU A 399 -8.39 5.99 26.70
N ALA A 400 -8.18 6.27 25.43
CA ALA A 400 -7.24 5.55 24.57
C ALA A 400 -5.80 5.68 25.10
N ARG A 401 -5.38 6.88 25.52
CA ARG A 401 -4.07 7.13 26.13
C ARG A 401 -3.91 6.38 27.46
N LEU A 402 -4.95 6.41 28.32
CA LEU A 402 -4.92 5.66 29.57
C LEU A 402 -4.81 4.15 29.29
N GLY A 403 -5.59 3.63 28.35
CA GLY A 403 -5.50 2.25 27.92
C GLY A 403 -4.09 1.89 27.41
N MET A 404 -3.49 2.73 26.58
CA MET A 404 -2.12 2.54 26.09
C MET A 404 -1.09 2.55 27.22
N ALA A 405 -1.21 3.48 28.19
CA ALA A 405 -0.30 3.55 29.33
C ALA A 405 -0.40 2.28 30.22
N ILE A 406 -1.61 1.80 30.47
CA ILE A 406 -1.83 0.57 31.24
C ILE A 406 -1.27 -0.66 30.48
N THR A 407 -1.60 -0.76 29.20
CA THR A 407 -1.12 -1.87 28.34
C THR A 407 0.39 -1.84 28.22
N GLY A 408 1.00 -0.67 27.99
CA GLY A 408 2.46 -0.53 27.90
C GLY A 408 3.18 -0.97 29.17
N GLN A 409 2.66 -0.64 30.36
CA GLN A 409 3.20 -1.11 31.62
C GLN A 409 3.03 -2.63 31.82
N SER A 410 1.91 -3.18 31.36
CA SER A 410 1.64 -4.63 31.45
C SER A 410 2.55 -5.41 30.50
N VAL A 411 2.67 -4.96 29.25
CA VAL A 411 3.53 -5.58 28.23
C VAL A 411 5.01 -5.51 28.61
N SER A 412 5.44 -4.41 29.25
CA SER A 412 6.83 -4.32 29.73
C SER A 412 7.17 -5.32 30.85
N ARG A 413 6.17 -5.81 31.58
CA ARG A 413 6.32 -6.72 32.72
C ARG A 413 6.05 -8.19 32.39
N ASP A 414 5.28 -8.48 31.33
CA ASP A 414 4.88 -9.84 30.96
C ASP A 414 5.45 -10.22 29.58
N THR A 415 6.45 -11.12 29.60
CA THR A 415 7.13 -11.61 28.39
C THR A 415 6.14 -12.29 27.42
N ARG A 416 5.16 -13.07 27.93
CA ARG A 416 4.18 -13.77 27.09
C ARG A 416 3.24 -12.80 26.37
N LEU A 417 2.78 -11.75 27.06
CA LEU A 417 1.94 -10.73 26.47
C LEU A 417 2.71 -9.95 25.39
N ARG A 418 4.01 -9.69 25.63
CA ARG A 418 4.91 -9.08 24.67
C ARG A 418 5.09 -9.96 23.43
N GLU A 419 5.35 -11.25 23.61
CA GLU A 419 5.48 -12.22 22.52
C GLU A 419 4.20 -12.30 21.67
N GLN A 420 3.03 -12.34 22.30
CA GLN A 420 1.74 -12.31 21.57
C GLN A 420 1.55 -11.03 20.80
N MET A 421 1.88 -9.87 21.38
CA MET A 421 1.76 -8.58 20.70
C MET A 421 2.80 -8.44 19.59
N ASN A 422 4.02 -8.93 19.78
CA ASN A 422 5.05 -8.97 18.74
C ASN A 422 4.62 -9.90 17.60
N ALA A 423 4.08 -11.08 17.88
CA ALA A 423 3.54 -11.96 16.86
C ALA A 423 2.43 -11.29 16.06
N GLN A 424 1.56 -10.50 16.69
CA GLN A 424 0.57 -9.67 16.00
C GLN A 424 1.19 -8.52 15.20
N ALA A 425 2.22 -7.86 15.72
CA ALA A 425 2.93 -6.80 15.01
C ALA A 425 3.75 -7.38 13.84
N ASN A 426 4.37 -8.55 14.01
CA ASN A 426 5.16 -9.25 12.99
C ASN A 426 4.33 -9.80 11.84
N SER A 427 3.09 -10.15 12.09
CA SER A 427 2.11 -10.44 11.04
C SER A 427 1.74 -9.19 10.21
N GLY A 428 2.48 -8.08 10.38
CA GLY A 428 2.34 -6.87 9.60
C GLY A 428 1.20 -5.98 10.06
N LEU A 429 0.85 -5.99 11.39
CA LEU A 429 -0.37 -5.40 11.93
C LEU A 429 -1.63 -5.95 11.23
N SER A 430 -1.46 -6.99 10.43
CA SER A 430 -2.54 -7.70 9.78
C SER A 430 -3.07 -8.76 10.74
N VAL A 431 -4.20 -8.50 11.33
CA VAL A 431 -4.98 -9.51 12.08
C VAL A 431 -5.23 -10.77 11.22
N THR A 432 -4.97 -10.69 9.93
CA THR A 432 -5.26 -11.69 8.92
C THR A 432 -4.13 -12.67 8.62
N GLU A 433 -2.86 -12.32 8.87
CA GLU A 433 -1.79 -13.32 8.70
C GLU A 433 -1.88 -14.47 9.72
N GLN A 434 -2.60 -14.27 10.84
CA GLN A 434 -2.84 -15.31 11.85
C GLN A 434 -4.08 -16.17 11.59
N GLY A 435 -4.99 -15.77 10.69
CA GLY A 435 -6.28 -16.43 10.49
C GLY A 435 -6.56 -16.93 9.07
N LEU A 436 -5.83 -16.45 8.08
CA LEU A 436 -6.00 -16.84 6.68
C LEU A 436 -4.71 -17.49 6.16
N PRO A 437 -4.80 -18.59 5.40
CA PRO A 437 -3.62 -19.20 4.81
C PRO A 437 -2.96 -18.19 3.87
N LEU A 438 -1.66 -17.95 4.07
CA LEU A 438 -0.86 -17.14 3.16
C LEU A 438 -0.81 -17.81 1.79
N ALA A 439 -0.93 -17.01 0.74
CA ALA A 439 -0.75 -17.46 -0.63
C ALA A 439 0.69 -17.96 -0.88
N ARG A 440 0.88 -18.84 -1.87
CA ARG A 440 2.16 -19.53 -2.17
C ARG A 440 3.34 -18.57 -2.23
N LEU A 441 3.26 -17.53 -3.06
CA LEU A 441 4.34 -16.56 -3.20
C LEU A 441 4.71 -15.88 -1.87
N MET A 442 3.75 -15.63 -0.99
CA MET A 442 3.99 -15.05 0.33
C MET A 442 4.60 -16.04 1.34
N ARG A 443 4.45 -17.35 1.10
CA ARG A 443 5.18 -18.40 1.82
C ARG A 443 6.58 -18.64 1.28
N GLY A 444 6.92 -18.07 0.13
CA GLY A 444 8.19 -18.30 -0.56
C GLY A 444 8.14 -19.50 -1.49
N GLU A 445 6.95 -19.98 -1.88
CA GLU A 445 6.74 -21.12 -2.75
C GLU A 445 6.52 -20.67 -4.19
N ARG A 446 7.12 -21.38 -5.15
CA ARG A 446 6.87 -21.18 -6.59
C ARG A 446 5.70 -22.05 -7.05
N PHE A 447 5.13 -21.72 -8.22
CA PHE A 447 4.03 -22.49 -8.80
C PHE A 447 4.50 -23.79 -9.47
N ASP A 448 5.78 -23.89 -9.78
CA ASP A 448 6.38 -25.06 -10.45
C ASP A 448 6.97 -26.07 -9.44
N ASP A 449 6.95 -25.76 -8.14
CA ASP A 449 7.31 -26.63 -7.04
C ASP A 449 6.12 -27.52 -6.63
#